data_92701673df726fee4369ba12c02e81a4
#
_entry.id   92701673df726fee4369ba12c02e81a4
#
_cell.length_a   1.000
_cell.length_b   1.000
_cell.length_c   1.000
_cell.angle_alpha   90.00
_cell.angle_beta   90.00
_cell.angle_gamma   90.00
#
_symmetry.space_group_name_H-M   'P 1'
#
loop_
_entity.id
_entity.type
_entity.pdbx_description
1 polymer ?
#
loop_
_entity_poly.entity_id
_entity_poly.type
_entity_poly.pdbx_seq_one_letter_code
_entity_poly.pdbx_strand_id
1 'polypeptide(L)'
;MTRKIVILTEIIAPYRIPVFNALAGRAGVDLQVIFLAETDKALRQWRIYTDEIRFSYQVLPSWRLRAGKHSLLVNRGLWPALDAARPQTILCGGYNYPASWESLWWARRRSARFVLWTESTERDMRAGRAGVEWLKRHFVSSCNAFVVPGKSSFAYIRTLGVSEQAIFTAPNAVDNTFFAIRAEKNRAHATELREKLKLPSRFILFVGRLVREKGVFDLLEAYAKLESSLRSQLGLVFAGDGVSREDLAQQAQRINPGVVCFPGFAQREDLASLYALAEVLVLPTHTDTWGLVVNEAMACGLPIIVSNVAGCSADLVGEGWNGCVVPPRDSEKLSVAIDSVVRDGELRQRMSARSLARIRDYSPEACADGLAAAAIGAVTRAL
;
A
#
# COMPACT_ATOMS: atom_id res chain seq x y z
N MET A 1 7.79 -12.33 29.71
CA MET A 1 6.35 -12.07 29.96
C MET A 1 5.67 -11.83 28.63
N THR A 2 4.52 -12.48 28.39
CA THR A 2 3.74 -12.27 27.16
C THR A 2 2.97 -10.96 27.24
N ARG A 3 3.04 -10.14 26.19
CA ARG A 3 2.34 -8.87 26.09
C ARG A 3 1.06 -9.03 25.28
N LYS A 4 -0.07 -8.64 25.88
CA LYS A 4 -1.35 -8.60 25.20
C LYS A 4 -1.46 -7.36 24.35
N ILE A 5 -1.59 -7.53 23.04
CA ILE A 5 -1.65 -6.47 22.05
C ILE A 5 -3.00 -6.56 21.32
N VAL A 6 -3.72 -5.46 21.24
CA VAL A 6 -4.86 -5.31 20.34
C VAL A 6 -4.46 -4.41 19.18
N ILE A 7 -4.68 -4.88 17.95
CA ILE A 7 -4.68 -4.03 16.76
C ILE A 7 -6.11 -3.64 16.46
N LEU A 8 -6.37 -2.33 16.39
CA LEU A 8 -7.64 -1.76 15.92
C LEU A 8 -7.46 -1.24 14.50
N THR A 9 -8.16 -1.80 13.53
CA THR A 9 -8.05 -1.43 12.11
C THR A 9 -9.40 -1.47 11.40
N GLU A 10 -9.51 -0.78 10.25
CA GLU A 10 -10.80 -0.57 9.58
C GLU A 10 -11.43 -1.87 9.08
N ILE A 11 -10.72 -2.60 8.20
CA ILE A 11 -11.26 -3.76 7.49
C ILE A 11 -10.23 -4.89 7.40
N ILE A 12 -10.70 -6.09 7.07
CA ILE A 12 -9.82 -7.21 6.74
C ILE A 12 -9.21 -6.95 5.35
N ALA A 13 -7.98 -6.44 5.34
CA ALA A 13 -7.24 -6.22 4.11
C ALA A 13 -6.31 -7.42 3.82
N PRO A 14 -6.39 -8.03 2.63
CA PRO A 14 -5.59 -9.23 2.29
C PRO A 14 -4.09 -9.06 2.53
N TYR A 15 -3.54 -7.90 2.19
CA TYR A 15 -2.12 -7.60 2.36
C TYR A 15 -1.67 -7.44 3.83
N ARG A 16 -2.61 -7.28 4.78
CA ARG A 16 -2.32 -7.20 6.21
C ARG A 16 -2.30 -8.57 6.89
N ILE A 17 -2.95 -9.58 6.30
CA ILE A 17 -3.02 -10.93 6.89
C ILE A 17 -1.63 -11.52 7.11
N PRO A 18 -0.69 -11.52 6.15
CA PRO A 18 0.66 -12.03 6.37
C PRO A 18 1.41 -11.30 7.48
N VAL A 19 1.25 -9.98 7.59
CA VAL A 19 1.87 -9.15 8.64
C VAL A 19 1.34 -9.52 10.02
N PHE A 20 0.01 -9.66 10.16
CA PHE A 20 -0.59 -10.01 11.44
C PHE A 20 -0.30 -11.47 11.83
N ASN A 21 -0.23 -12.38 10.88
CA ASN A 21 0.25 -13.75 11.10
C ASN A 21 1.69 -13.77 11.62
N ALA A 22 2.59 -12.99 10.99
CA ALA A 22 3.97 -12.88 11.43
C ALA A 22 4.07 -12.28 12.84
N LEU A 23 3.27 -11.25 13.15
CA LEU A 23 3.23 -10.65 14.48
C LEU A 23 2.70 -11.61 15.54
N ALA A 24 1.62 -12.35 15.26
CA ALA A 24 1.06 -13.36 16.17
C ALA A 24 2.04 -14.49 16.46
N GLY A 25 2.93 -14.81 15.51
CA GLY A 25 3.98 -15.82 15.69
C GLY A 25 5.20 -15.34 16.49
N ARG A 26 5.28 -14.06 16.89
CA ARG A 26 6.43 -13.54 17.65
C ARG A 26 6.37 -13.99 19.11
N ALA A 27 7.50 -14.47 19.62
CA ALA A 27 7.62 -14.84 21.04
C ALA A 27 7.29 -13.65 21.94
N GLY A 28 6.46 -13.87 22.95
CA GLY A 28 6.06 -12.81 23.87
C GLY A 28 4.94 -11.89 23.38
N VAL A 29 4.30 -12.20 22.26
CA VAL A 29 3.13 -11.47 21.74
C VAL A 29 1.87 -12.36 21.87
N ASP A 30 0.83 -11.79 22.50
CA ASP A 30 -0.54 -12.30 22.48
C ASP A 30 -1.40 -11.31 21.69
N LEU A 31 -1.65 -11.62 20.40
CA LEU A 31 -2.28 -10.73 19.46
C LEU A 31 -3.77 -11.00 19.31
N GLN A 32 -4.57 -9.95 19.46
CA GLN A 32 -5.95 -9.91 18.99
C GLN A 32 -6.14 -8.75 18.01
N VAL A 33 -6.82 -8.99 16.89
CA VAL A 33 -7.15 -7.94 15.94
C VAL A 33 -8.63 -7.63 16.00
N ILE A 34 -8.98 -6.35 16.17
CA ILE A 34 -10.37 -5.87 16.13
C ILE A 34 -10.56 -5.10 14.83
N PHE A 35 -11.40 -5.62 13.95
CA PHE A 35 -11.79 -4.97 12.71
C PHE A 35 -13.09 -4.17 12.93
N LEU A 36 -13.10 -2.91 12.47
CA LEU A 36 -14.27 -2.05 12.56
C LEU A 36 -15.38 -2.48 11.59
N ALA A 37 -15.01 -3.12 10.48
CA ALA A 37 -15.93 -3.76 9.55
C ALA A 37 -15.22 -4.93 8.86
N GLU A 38 -15.96 -5.86 8.29
CA GLU A 38 -15.36 -6.96 7.52
C GLU A 38 -14.74 -6.44 6.22
N THR A 39 -15.47 -5.61 5.50
CA THR A 39 -15.04 -5.03 4.21
C THR A 39 -15.76 -3.72 3.92
N ASP A 40 -15.32 -3.00 2.89
CA ASP A 40 -16.07 -1.92 2.24
C ASP A 40 -16.40 -2.31 0.80
N LYS A 41 -17.48 -3.04 0.57
CA LYS A 41 -17.90 -3.57 -0.74
C LYS A 41 -18.01 -2.51 -1.84
N ALA A 42 -18.25 -1.24 -1.49
CA ALA A 42 -18.35 -0.17 -2.49
C ALA A 42 -17.00 0.37 -2.96
N LEU A 43 -15.93 0.14 -2.20
CA LEU A 43 -14.58 0.62 -2.52
C LEU A 43 -13.60 -0.52 -2.78
N ARG A 44 -13.93 -1.76 -2.38
CA ARG A 44 -13.00 -2.90 -2.39
C ARG A 44 -13.66 -4.10 -3.06
N GLN A 45 -13.03 -4.57 -4.13
CA GLN A 45 -13.48 -5.73 -4.92
C GLN A 45 -12.65 -6.99 -4.62
N TRP A 46 -11.63 -6.89 -3.74
CA TRP A 46 -10.78 -8.02 -3.41
C TRP A 46 -11.49 -9.09 -2.58
N ARG A 47 -11.07 -10.32 -2.77
CA ARG A 47 -11.47 -11.46 -1.93
C ARG A 47 -10.81 -11.33 -0.55
N ILE A 48 -11.55 -11.66 0.49
CA ILE A 48 -11.02 -11.80 1.85
C ILE A 48 -10.57 -13.26 2.02
N TYR A 49 -9.29 -13.46 2.31
CA TYR A 49 -8.67 -14.79 2.48
C TYR A 49 -8.71 -15.17 3.96
N THR A 50 -9.91 -15.44 4.50
CA THR A 50 -10.09 -15.77 5.93
C THR A 50 -9.45 -17.09 6.32
N ASP A 51 -9.31 -18.01 5.39
CA ASP A 51 -8.62 -19.29 5.52
C ASP A 51 -7.10 -19.15 5.77
N GLU A 52 -6.53 -17.98 5.47
CA GLU A 52 -5.12 -17.66 5.72
C GLU A 52 -4.88 -17.00 7.08
N ILE A 53 -5.92 -16.60 7.80
CA ILE A 53 -5.80 -15.92 9.10
C ILE A 53 -5.39 -16.93 10.19
N ARG A 54 -4.26 -16.65 10.88
CA ARG A 54 -3.71 -17.47 11.97
C ARG A 54 -3.62 -16.72 13.30
N PHE A 55 -4.28 -15.59 13.41
CA PHE A 55 -4.37 -14.78 14.63
C PHE A 55 -5.81 -14.68 15.12
N SER A 56 -5.99 -14.40 16.41
CA SER A 56 -7.32 -14.15 16.97
C SER A 56 -7.87 -12.83 16.47
N TYR A 57 -9.12 -12.82 16.00
CA TYR A 57 -9.74 -11.59 15.55
C TYR A 57 -11.25 -11.53 15.89
N GLN A 58 -11.76 -10.31 15.87
CA GLN A 58 -13.16 -10.00 16.00
C GLN A 58 -13.55 -8.89 15.02
N VAL A 59 -14.70 -9.02 14.38
CA VAL A 59 -15.32 -7.96 13.58
C VAL A 59 -16.44 -7.32 14.39
N LEU A 60 -16.40 -6.00 14.57
CA LEU A 60 -17.42 -5.29 15.32
C LEU A 60 -18.68 -5.07 14.47
N PRO A 61 -19.88 -5.09 15.09
CA PRO A 61 -21.08 -4.56 14.46
C PRO A 61 -20.87 -3.11 14.05
N SER A 62 -21.18 -2.78 12.79
CA SER A 62 -20.88 -1.47 12.23
C SER A 62 -21.99 -0.95 11.33
N TRP A 63 -22.16 0.37 11.33
CA TRP A 63 -22.99 1.10 10.37
C TRP A 63 -22.13 2.10 9.63
N ARG A 64 -22.16 2.05 8.30
CA ARG A 64 -21.45 3.00 7.45
C ARG A 64 -22.42 4.01 6.87
N LEU A 65 -22.32 5.24 7.34
CA LEU A 65 -23.08 6.38 6.82
C LEU A 65 -22.24 7.07 5.75
N ARG A 66 -22.81 7.26 4.57
CA ARG A 66 -22.14 7.92 3.44
C ARG A 66 -22.82 9.25 3.14
N ALA A 67 -22.03 10.33 3.05
CA ALA A 67 -22.46 11.66 2.65
C ALA A 67 -21.48 12.19 1.60
N GLY A 68 -21.84 12.09 0.32
CA GLY A 68 -20.97 12.45 -0.81
C GLY A 68 -19.63 11.68 -0.79
N LYS A 69 -18.50 12.40 -0.73
CA LYS A 69 -17.15 11.80 -0.67
C LYS A 69 -16.74 11.34 0.74
N HIS A 70 -17.54 11.59 1.75
CA HIS A 70 -17.23 11.25 3.14
C HIS A 70 -18.01 10.01 3.58
N SER A 71 -17.35 9.13 4.32
CA SER A 71 -18.00 8.01 5.00
C SER A 71 -17.65 8.03 6.48
N LEU A 72 -18.67 7.91 7.32
CA LEU A 72 -18.52 7.74 8.75
C LEU A 72 -18.83 6.29 9.10
N LEU A 73 -17.89 5.59 9.72
CA LEU A 73 -18.06 4.25 10.23
C LEU A 73 -18.28 4.32 11.75
N VAL A 74 -19.44 3.89 12.20
CA VAL A 74 -19.81 3.86 13.61
C VAL A 74 -19.93 2.42 14.06
N ASN A 75 -19.32 2.11 15.21
CA ASN A 75 -19.27 0.75 15.75
C ASN A 75 -20.00 0.66 17.10
N ARG A 76 -20.49 -0.54 17.40
CA ARG A 76 -20.95 -0.91 18.76
C ARG A 76 -20.05 -2.01 19.33
N GLY A 77 -19.93 -2.03 20.65
CA GLY A 77 -19.26 -3.11 21.36
C GLY A 77 -17.74 -3.02 21.44
N LEU A 78 -17.11 -1.90 21.01
CA LEU A 78 -15.66 -1.75 21.12
C LEU A 78 -15.21 -1.78 22.60
N TRP A 79 -15.89 -1.06 23.48
CA TRP A 79 -15.52 -1.02 24.89
C TRP A 79 -15.59 -2.41 25.56
N PRO A 80 -16.69 -3.17 25.46
CA PRO A 80 -16.74 -4.55 25.95
C PRO A 80 -15.68 -5.46 25.34
N ALA A 81 -15.36 -5.31 24.05
CA ALA A 81 -14.32 -6.09 23.39
C ALA A 81 -12.92 -5.79 23.97
N LEU A 82 -12.60 -4.52 24.24
CA LEU A 82 -11.36 -4.12 24.88
C LEU A 82 -11.30 -4.56 26.36
N ASP A 83 -12.42 -4.50 27.10
CA ASP A 83 -12.48 -4.99 28.49
C ASP A 83 -12.31 -6.51 28.57
N ALA A 84 -12.81 -7.27 27.60
CA ALA A 84 -12.59 -8.71 27.50
C ALA A 84 -11.14 -9.04 27.13
N ALA A 85 -10.58 -8.36 26.15
CA ALA A 85 -9.19 -8.56 25.71
C ALA A 85 -8.15 -8.12 26.76
N ARG A 86 -8.43 -7.08 27.53
CA ARG A 86 -7.52 -6.44 28.51
C ARG A 86 -6.13 -6.20 27.95
N PRO A 87 -5.99 -5.48 26.81
CA PRO A 87 -4.69 -5.27 26.20
C PRO A 87 -3.80 -4.37 27.07
N GLN A 88 -2.51 -4.67 27.08
CA GLN A 88 -1.47 -3.79 27.63
C GLN A 88 -1.06 -2.73 26.62
N THR A 89 -1.28 -3.01 25.32
CA THR A 89 -1.01 -2.09 24.21
C THR A 89 -2.11 -2.15 23.18
N ILE A 90 -2.56 -0.97 22.72
CA ILE A 90 -3.42 -0.82 21.55
C ILE A 90 -2.61 -0.21 20.41
N LEU A 91 -2.53 -0.90 19.27
CA LEU A 91 -2.03 -0.39 18.00
C LEU A 91 -3.24 0.07 17.16
N CYS A 92 -3.42 1.38 17.01
CA CYS A 92 -4.57 1.94 16.30
C CYS A 92 -4.19 2.36 14.88
N GLY A 93 -4.85 1.77 13.87
CA GLY A 93 -4.65 2.04 12.46
C GLY A 93 -5.35 3.33 12.01
N GLY A 94 -4.85 4.49 12.43
CA GLY A 94 -5.38 5.80 12.08
C GLY A 94 -6.26 6.42 13.15
N TYR A 95 -6.71 7.66 12.91
CA TYR A 95 -7.51 8.47 13.86
C TYR A 95 -8.81 8.99 13.24
N ASN A 96 -9.19 8.46 12.06
CA ASN A 96 -10.30 8.99 11.26
C ASN A 96 -11.69 8.50 11.72
N TYR A 97 -11.74 7.51 12.60
CA TYR A 97 -12.99 6.88 13.05
C TYR A 97 -13.30 7.21 14.51
N PRO A 98 -14.59 7.33 14.89
CA PRO A 98 -14.97 7.47 16.31
C PRO A 98 -14.37 6.37 17.19
N ALA A 99 -14.29 5.14 16.68
CA ALA A 99 -13.70 4.01 17.39
C ALA A 99 -12.21 4.23 17.75
N SER A 100 -11.46 4.99 16.95
CA SER A 100 -10.06 5.34 17.28
C SER A 100 -9.98 6.23 18.53
N TRP A 101 -10.89 7.20 18.65
CA TRP A 101 -10.99 8.08 19.82
C TRP A 101 -11.51 7.35 21.07
N GLU A 102 -12.49 6.48 20.87
CA GLU A 102 -13.02 5.62 21.94
C GLU A 102 -11.93 4.70 22.50
N SER A 103 -11.12 4.07 21.63
CA SER A 103 -10.01 3.22 22.04
C SER A 103 -8.88 3.98 22.73
N LEU A 104 -8.57 5.22 22.31
CA LEU A 104 -7.61 6.10 23.00
C LEU A 104 -8.10 6.44 24.41
N TRP A 105 -9.38 6.76 24.54
CA TRP A 105 -9.96 7.08 25.84
C TRP A 105 -9.98 5.87 26.78
N TRP A 106 -10.33 4.68 26.26
CA TRP A 106 -10.24 3.42 27.00
C TRP A 106 -8.80 3.17 27.47
N ALA A 107 -7.81 3.30 26.61
CA ALA A 107 -6.41 3.08 26.93
C ALA A 107 -5.93 4.00 28.06
N ARG A 108 -6.31 5.28 28.02
CA ARG A 108 -5.99 6.24 29.08
C ARG A 108 -6.59 5.85 30.42
N ARG A 109 -7.85 5.40 30.46
CA ARG A 109 -8.51 4.97 31.69
C ARG A 109 -7.93 3.70 32.29
N ARG A 110 -7.40 2.83 31.46
CA ARG A 110 -6.82 1.53 31.84
C ARG A 110 -5.29 1.56 31.95
N SER A 111 -4.67 2.72 31.77
CA SER A 111 -3.20 2.88 31.73
C SER A 111 -2.52 1.97 30.72
N ALA A 112 -3.23 1.63 29.63
CA ALA A 112 -2.68 0.85 28.53
C ALA A 112 -1.87 1.77 27.59
N ARG A 113 -0.81 1.22 26.99
CA ARG A 113 -0.02 1.92 25.97
C ARG A 113 -0.85 2.10 24.70
N PHE A 114 -0.86 3.31 24.14
CA PHE A 114 -1.56 3.61 22.90
C PHE A 114 -0.57 4.03 21.82
N VAL A 115 -0.54 3.26 20.73
CA VAL A 115 0.38 3.45 19.61
C VAL A 115 -0.44 3.79 18.37
N LEU A 116 -0.15 4.92 17.73
CA LEU A 116 -0.78 5.29 16.48
C LEU A 116 0.02 4.69 15.31
N TRP A 117 -0.62 3.85 14.51
CA TRP A 117 -0.09 3.37 13.25
C TRP A 117 -0.65 4.21 12.10
N THR A 118 0.19 4.95 11.40
CA THR A 118 -0.25 5.89 10.36
C THR A 118 0.66 5.88 9.14
N GLU A 119 0.04 6.01 7.98
CA GLU A 119 0.70 6.15 6.68
C GLU A 119 0.61 7.60 6.15
N SER A 120 0.10 8.54 6.96
CA SER A 120 -0.07 9.94 6.55
C SER A 120 1.26 10.61 6.21
N THR A 121 1.22 11.48 5.21
CA THR A 121 2.33 12.28 4.74
C THR A 121 1.96 13.77 4.75
N GLU A 122 2.91 14.68 4.51
CA GLU A 122 2.62 16.12 4.40
C GLU A 122 1.56 16.44 3.33
N ARG A 123 1.47 15.60 2.30
CA ARG A 123 0.51 15.76 1.19
C ARG A 123 -0.93 15.47 1.57
N ASP A 124 -1.14 14.80 2.70
CA ASP A 124 -2.47 14.55 3.27
C ASP A 124 -2.99 15.77 4.05
N MET A 125 -2.18 16.81 4.21
CA MET A 125 -2.59 18.08 4.83
C MET A 125 -3.61 18.80 3.96
N ARG A 126 -4.82 18.87 4.46
CA ARG A 126 -5.90 19.65 3.84
C ARG A 126 -5.84 21.08 4.38
N ALA A 127 -5.25 21.98 3.59
CA ALA A 127 -5.22 23.41 3.94
C ALA A 127 -6.63 23.94 4.28
N GLY A 128 -6.76 24.73 5.35
CA GLY A 128 -7.95 25.51 5.65
C GLY A 128 -8.93 24.95 6.70
N ARG A 129 -8.59 23.90 7.46
CA ARG A 129 -9.47 23.36 8.52
C ARG A 129 -8.80 23.41 9.90
N ALA A 130 -8.64 24.59 10.46
CA ALA A 130 -7.98 24.80 11.77
C ALA A 130 -8.52 23.87 12.89
N GLY A 131 -9.82 23.62 12.95
CA GLY A 131 -10.42 22.71 13.93
C GLY A 131 -10.03 21.24 13.73
N VAL A 132 -9.88 20.78 12.48
CA VAL A 132 -9.44 19.41 12.17
C VAL A 132 -7.96 19.24 12.54
N GLU A 133 -7.12 20.23 12.25
CA GLU A 133 -5.70 20.21 12.63
C GLU A 133 -5.51 20.26 14.14
N TRP A 134 -6.35 21.01 14.86
CA TRP A 134 -6.35 21.01 16.32
C TRP A 134 -6.70 19.62 16.90
N LEU A 135 -7.80 19.00 16.41
CA LEU A 135 -8.19 17.65 16.81
C LEU A 135 -7.09 16.63 16.54
N LYS A 136 -6.47 16.69 15.37
CA LYS A 136 -5.36 15.82 14.99
C LYS A 136 -4.16 15.98 15.94
N ARG A 137 -3.74 17.23 16.21
CA ARG A 137 -2.66 17.50 17.16
C ARG A 137 -3.00 16.99 18.55
N HIS A 138 -4.24 17.16 18.99
CA HIS A 138 -4.72 16.66 20.28
C HIS A 138 -4.68 15.12 20.34
N PHE A 139 -5.07 14.42 19.26
CA PHE A 139 -4.97 12.96 19.19
C PHE A 139 -3.51 12.51 19.22
N VAL A 140 -2.66 13.10 18.39
CA VAL A 140 -1.22 12.81 18.30
C VAL A 140 -0.53 13.01 19.65
N SER A 141 -0.72 14.16 20.31
CA SER A 141 -0.14 14.44 21.64
C SER A 141 -0.61 13.47 22.74
N SER A 142 -1.65 12.71 22.46
CA SER A 142 -2.25 11.74 23.37
C SER A 142 -1.68 10.33 23.23
N CYS A 143 -0.91 10.07 22.18
CA CYS A 143 -0.31 8.77 21.90
C CYS A 143 1.02 8.60 22.64
N ASN A 144 1.37 7.35 22.97
CA ASN A 144 2.63 7.01 23.62
C ASN A 144 3.76 6.74 22.63
N ALA A 145 3.41 6.28 21.41
CA ALA A 145 4.35 6.00 20.34
C ALA A 145 3.64 6.00 18.98
N PHE A 146 4.44 5.96 17.93
CA PHE A 146 3.98 6.02 16.53
C PHE A 146 4.63 4.92 15.72
N VAL A 147 3.87 4.34 14.81
CA VAL A 147 4.37 3.41 13.80
C VAL A 147 4.13 4.03 12.42
N VAL A 148 5.17 4.06 11.62
CA VAL A 148 5.17 4.61 10.26
C VAL A 148 5.79 3.63 9.28
N PRO A 149 5.36 3.59 8.00
CA PRO A 149 5.87 2.64 7.02
C PRO A 149 7.24 3.01 6.44
N GLY A 150 7.64 4.28 6.50
CA GLY A 150 8.87 4.73 5.87
C GLY A 150 9.16 6.21 6.05
N LYS A 151 10.13 6.71 5.31
CA LYS A 151 10.74 8.05 5.45
C LYS A 151 9.75 9.20 5.33
N SER A 152 8.82 9.13 4.37
CA SER A 152 7.85 10.22 4.13
C SER A 152 6.93 10.41 5.33
N SER A 153 6.38 9.33 5.88
CA SER A 153 5.51 9.37 7.05
C SER A 153 6.31 9.68 8.33
N PHE A 154 7.56 9.21 8.43
CA PHE A 154 8.45 9.56 9.53
C PHE A 154 8.69 11.07 9.58
N ALA A 155 9.09 11.67 8.47
CA ALA A 155 9.30 13.11 8.36
C ALA A 155 8.03 13.88 8.76
N TYR A 156 6.88 13.44 8.26
CA TYR A 156 5.60 14.07 8.56
C TYR A 156 5.25 14.03 10.07
N ILE A 157 5.38 12.88 10.74
CA ILE A 157 5.10 12.78 12.18
C ILE A 157 6.05 13.68 12.99
N ARG A 158 7.30 13.84 12.55
CA ARG A 158 8.25 14.79 13.13
C ARG A 158 7.78 16.24 13.04
N THR A 159 7.15 16.66 11.94
CA THR A 159 6.59 18.03 11.79
C THR A 159 5.44 18.31 12.77
N LEU A 160 4.81 17.27 13.32
CA LEU A 160 3.80 17.40 14.37
C LEU A 160 4.38 17.56 15.79
N GLY A 161 5.72 17.58 15.94
CA GLY A 161 6.42 17.79 17.20
C GLY A 161 6.78 16.50 17.95
N VAL A 162 6.57 15.32 17.33
CA VAL A 162 6.85 14.03 17.98
C VAL A 162 8.36 13.77 18.02
N SER A 163 8.85 13.31 19.19
CA SER A 163 10.25 12.89 19.39
C SER A 163 10.59 11.65 18.55
N GLU A 164 11.80 11.61 17.98
CA GLU A 164 12.29 10.45 17.20
C GLU A 164 12.20 9.12 17.95
N GLN A 165 12.53 9.15 19.24
CA GLN A 165 12.50 7.96 20.09
C GLN A 165 11.10 7.35 20.27
N ALA A 166 10.06 8.12 19.97
CA ALA A 166 8.67 7.65 19.99
C ALA A 166 8.18 7.13 18.63
N ILE A 167 9.00 7.23 17.56
CA ILE A 167 8.61 6.82 16.21
C ILE A 167 9.33 5.52 15.86
N PHE A 168 8.56 4.50 15.51
CA PHE A 168 9.04 3.18 15.08
C PHE A 168 8.70 2.97 13.60
N THR A 169 9.63 2.39 12.86
CA THR A 169 9.39 2.01 11.47
C THR A 169 8.89 0.58 11.40
N ALA A 170 7.72 0.38 10.83
CA ALA A 170 7.20 -0.92 10.41
C ALA A 170 6.88 -0.83 8.91
N PRO A 171 7.77 -1.32 8.04
CA PRO A 171 7.64 -1.11 6.61
C PRO A 171 6.36 -1.75 6.08
N ASN A 172 5.66 -1.05 5.18
CA ASN A 172 4.52 -1.65 4.51
C ASN A 172 4.98 -2.85 3.67
N ALA A 173 4.30 -3.96 3.85
CA ALA A 173 4.70 -5.25 3.29
C ALA A 173 3.51 -5.96 2.62
N VAL A 174 3.85 -6.84 1.70
CA VAL A 174 2.95 -7.83 1.07
C VAL A 174 3.54 -9.22 1.29
N ASP A 175 2.83 -10.26 0.90
CA ASP A 175 3.39 -11.62 0.92
C ASP A 175 4.44 -11.78 -0.20
N ASN A 176 5.68 -11.40 0.09
CA ASN A 176 6.79 -11.47 -0.87
C ASN A 176 7.00 -12.88 -1.38
N THR A 177 6.85 -13.89 -0.52
CA THR A 177 7.03 -15.31 -0.87
C THR A 177 5.97 -15.78 -1.85
N PHE A 178 4.71 -15.43 -1.60
CA PHE A 178 3.61 -15.73 -2.52
C PHE A 178 3.88 -15.17 -3.92
N PHE A 179 4.20 -13.86 -4.00
CA PHE A 179 4.45 -13.20 -5.28
C PHE A 179 5.67 -13.77 -6.01
N ALA A 180 6.77 -14.00 -5.30
CA ALA A 180 8.00 -14.56 -5.89
C ALA A 180 7.79 -15.95 -6.48
N ILE A 181 7.20 -16.88 -5.70
CA ILE A 181 6.95 -18.26 -6.14
C ILE A 181 5.98 -18.28 -7.33
N ARG A 182 4.90 -17.48 -7.25
CA ARG A 182 3.92 -17.39 -8.33
C ARG A 182 4.52 -16.80 -9.60
N ALA A 183 5.34 -15.76 -9.48
CA ALA A 183 6.01 -15.16 -10.64
C ALA A 183 6.95 -16.15 -11.34
N GLU A 184 7.74 -16.91 -10.59
CA GLU A 184 8.62 -17.94 -11.14
C GLU A 184 7.83 -19.01 -11.91
N LYS A 185 6.79 -19.56 -11.27
CA LYS A 185 5.89 -20.53 -11.91
C LYS A 185 5.22 -19.98 -13.18
N ASN A 186 4.74 -18.74 -13.11
CA ASN A 186 4.02 -18.12 -14.23
C ASN A 186 4.94 -17.82 -15.43
N ARG A 187 6.22 -17.50 -15.19
CA ARG A 187 7.21 -17.34 -16.27
C ARG A 187 7.46 -18.63 -17.02
N ALA A 188 7.44 -19.78 -16.35
CA ALA A 188 7.57 -21.09 -17.02
C ALA A 188 6.39 -21.38 -17.97
N HIS A 189 5.24 -20.73 -17.80
CA HIS A 189 4.03 -20.89 -18.61
C HIS A 189 3.67 -19.59 -19.35
N ALA A 190 4.66 -18.76 -19.67
CA ALA A 190 4.45 -17.39 -20.16
C ALA A 190 3.60 -17.33 -21.45
N THR A 191 3.82 -18.24 -22.40
CA THR A 191 3.09 -18.25 -23.69
C THR A 191 1.61 -18.54 -23.47
N GLU A 192 1.28 -19.59 -22.75
CA GLU A 192 -0.09 -19.98 -22.42
C GLU A 192 -0.83 -18.86 -21.66
N LEU A 193 -0.17 -18.25 -20.69
CA LEU A 193 -0.76 -17.18 -19.89
C LEU A 193 -1.01 -15.91 -20.72
N ARG A 194 -0.10 -15.55 -21.65
CA ARG A 194 -0.32 -14.41 -22.54
C ARG A 194 -1.52 -14.62 -23.46
N GLU A 195 -1.66 -15.81 -24.03
CA GLU A 195 -2.80 -16.16 -24.88
C GLU A 195 -4.11 -16.12 -24.06
N LYS A 196 -4.13 -16.78 -22.91
CA LYS A 196 -5.31 -16.82 -22.01
C LYS A 196 -5.76 -15.44 -21.58
N LEU A 197 -4.82 -14.57 -21.19
CA LEU A 197 -5.08 -13.23 -20.69
C LEU A 197 -5.13 -12.17 -21.81
N LYS A 198 -4.95 -12.58 -23.09
CA LYS A 198 -4.90 -11.71 -24.28
C LYS A 198 -3.91 -10.55 -24.11
N LEU A 199 -2.72 -10.85 -23.60
CA LEU A 199 -1.67 -9.86 -23.34
C LEU A 199 -0.72 -9.73 -24.52
N PRO A 200 -0.14 -8.54 -24.75
CA PRO A 200 0.96 -8.35 -25.70
C PRO A 200 2.17 -9.21 -25.31
N SER A 201 3.01 -9.54 -26.29
CA SER A 201 4.25 -10.29 -26.06
C SER A 201 5.20 -9.56 -25.10
N ARG A 202 5.28 -8.24 -25.23
CA ARG A 202 6.01 -7.31 -24.37
C ARG A 202 5.07 -6.20 -23.91
N PHE A 203 5.11 -5.81 -22.64
CA PHE A 203 4.25 -4.73 -22.17
C PHE A 203 4.76 -4.01 -20.91
N ILE A 204 4.37 -2.76 -20.85
CA ILE A 204 4.42 -1.90 -19.65
C ILE A 204 3.17 -2.19 -18.82
N LEU A 205 3.31 -2.32 -17.52
CA LEU A 205 2.20 -2.60 -16.62
C LEU A 205 1.92 -1.43 -15.69
N PHE A 206 0.65 -1.03 -15.63
CA PHE A 206 0.07 -0.23 -14.55
C PHE A 206 -0.90 -1.09 -13.75
N VAL A 207 -0.84 -1.00 -12.42
CA VAL A 207 -1.79 -1.66 -11.52
C VAL A 207 -2.36 -0.64 -10.54
N GLY A 208 -3.69 -0.56 -10.47
CA GLY A 208 -4.36 0.33 -9.53
C GLY A 208 -5.74 0.80 -9.97
N ARG A 209 -6.35 1.66 -9.16
CA ARG A 209 -7.63 2.27 -9.55
C ARG A 209 -7.44 3.17 -10.78
N LEU A 210 -8.31 3.02 -11.77
CA LEU A 210 -8.30 3.86 -12.97
C LEU A 210 -9.01 5.19 -12.67
N VAL A 211 -8.26 6.09 -12.02
CA VAL A 211 -8.69 7.44 -11.66
C VAL A 211 -7.58 8.43 -12.00
N ARG A 212 -7.94 9.71 -12.25
CA ARG A 212 -6.98 10.75 -12.68
C ARG A 212 -5.82 10.91 -11.71
N GLU A 213 -6.08 10.81 -10.40
CA GLU A 213 -5.08 10.94 -9.35
C GLU A 213 -3.98 9.85 -9.39
N LYS A 214 -4.22 8.76 -10.11
CA LYS A 214 -3.22 7.70 -10.31
C LYS A 214 -2.35 7.91 -11.55
N GLY A 215 -2.51 9.03 -12.27
CA GLY A 215 -1.66 9.41 -13.41
C GLY A 215 -1.86 8.53 -14.65
N VAL A 216 -3.03 7.88 -14.79
CA VAL A 216 -3.30 6.95 -15.89
C VAL A 216 -3.29 7.63 -17.25
N PHE A 217 -3.71 8.89 -17.32
CA PHE A 217 -3.67 9.69 -18.54
C PHE A 217 -2.26 10.15 -18.90
N ASP A 218 -1.46 10.52 -17.87
CA ASP A 218 -0.05 10.87 -18.06
C ASP A 218 0.75 9.68 -18.61
N LEU A 219 0.42 8.46 -18.14
CA LEU A 219 1.04 7.23 -18.66
C LEU A 219 0.64 6.96 -20.09
N LEU A 220 -0.64 7.12 -20.44
CA LEU A 220 -1.10 6.95 -21.83
C LEU A 220 -0.42 7.95 -22.76
N GLU A 221 -0.30 9.20 -22.34
CA GLU A 221 0.39 10.24 -23.09
C GLU A 221 1.89 9.96 -23.23
N ALA A 222 2.56 9.54 -22.14
CA ALA A 222 3.96 9.15 -22.17
C ALA A 222 4.23 7.97 -23.11
N TYR A 223 3.35 6.96 -23.10
CA TYR A 223 3.42 5.84 -24.03
C TYR A 223 3.25 6.29 -25.48
N ALA A 224 2.33 7.21 -25.76
CA ALA A 224 2.12 7.76 -27.10
C ALA A 224 3.34 8.53 -27.66
N LYS A 225 4.19 9.07 -26.78
CA LYS A 225 5.43 9.79 -27.15
C LYS A 225 6.61 8.87 -27.46
N LEU A 226 6.54 7.58 -27.12
CA LEU A 226 7.56 6.62 -27.52
C LEU A 226 7.62 6.50 -29.06
N GLU A 227 8.78 6.15 -29.59
CA GLU A 227 8.94 5.91 -31.02
C GLU A 227 7.97 4.85 -31.55
N SER A 228 7.44 5.04 -32.77
CA SER A 228 6.48 4.11 -33.37
C SER A 228 7.04 2.70 -33.55
N SER A 229 8.33 2.57 -33.84
CA SER A 229 9.07 1.31 -33.92
C SER A 229 9.07 0.53 -32.62
N LEU A 230 9.16 1.23 -31.48
CA LEU A 230 9.08 0.62 -30.14
C LEU A 230 7.62 0.25 -29.80
N ARG A 231 6.67 1.15 -30.05
CA ARG A 231 5.25 0.92 -29.76
C ARG A 231 4.62 -0.22 -30.57
N SER A 232 5.16 -0.53 -31.76
CA SER A 232 4.71 -1.69 -32.53
C SER A 232 5.04 -3.04 -31.89
N GLN A 233 6.01 -3.08 -30.97
CA GLN A 233 6.49 -4.27 -30.26
C GLN A 233 6.18 -4.29 -28.77
N LEU A 234 5.75 -3.16 -28.20
CA LEU A 234 5.53 -2.96 -26.78
C LEU A 234 4.11 -2.49 -26.53
N GLY A 235 3.33 -3.25 -25.77
CA GLY A 235 2.00 -2.85 -25.34
C GLY A 235 1.98 -2.09 -24.02
N LEU A 236 0.81 -1.51 -23.69
CA LEU A 236 0.51 -0.89 -22.41
C LEU A 236 -0.70 -1.60 -21.78
N VAL A 237 -0.55 -2.09 -20.55
CA VAL A 237 -1.60 -2.82 -19.81
C VAL A 237 -2.00 -2.05 -18.58
N PHE A 238 -3.28 -1.68 -18.49
CA PHE A 238 -3.90 -1.04 -17.33
C PHE A 238 -4.73 -2.07 -16.56
N ALA A 239 -4.15 -2.69 -15.53
CA ALA A 239 -4.83 -3.62 -14.65
C ALA A 239 -5.52 -2.89 -13.49
N GLY A 240 -6.83 -2.97 -13.45
CA GLY A 240 -7.66 -2.31 -12.45
C GLY A 240 -8.97 -1.81 -13.01
N ASP A 241 -9.73 -1.11 -12.17
CA ASP A 241 -10.99 -0.50 -12.53
C ASP A 241 -11.15 0.88 -11.86
N GLY A 242 -12.10 1.68 -12.33
CA GLY A 242 -12.36 3.01 -11.80
C GLY A 242 -13.13 3.91 -12.75
N VAL A 243 -13.55 5.05 -12.22
CA VAL A 243 -14.43 6.00 -12.94
C VAL A 243 -13.82 6.59 -14.21
N SER A 244 -12.50 6.52 -14.38
CA SER A 244 -11.82 7.02 -15.58
C SER A 244 -11.57 5.94 -16.65
N ARG A 245 -12.03 4.70 -16.44
CA ARG A 245 -11.75 3.59 -17.36
C ARG A 245 -12.26 3.85 -18.77
N GLU A 246 -13.51 4.31 -18.90
CA GLU A 246 -14.14 4.55 -20.20
C GLU A 246 -13.48 5.72 -20.94
N ASP A 247 -13.26 6.85 -20.23
CA ASP A 247 -12.56 8.03 -20.78
C ASP A 247 -11.14 7.65 -21.26
N LEU A 248 -10.43 6.85 -20.46
CA LEU A 248 -9.07 6.40 -20.76
C LEU A 248 -9.05 5.51 -22.02
N ALA A 249 -10.00 4.58 -22.13
CA ALA A 249 -10.13 3.70 -23.29
C ALA A 249 -10.49 4.49 -24.58
N GLN A 250 -11.41 5.45 -24.48
CA GLN A 250 -11.75 6.34 -25.61
C GLN A 250 -10.56 7.20 -26.03
N GLN A 251 -9.78 7.71 -25.08
CA GLN A 251 -8.59 8.48 -25.40
C GLN A 251 -7.51 7.62 -26.03
N ALA A 252 -7.31 6.37 -25.56
CA ALA A 252 -6.40 5.41 -26.17
C ALA A 252 -6.80 5.11 -27.63
N GLN A 253 -8.09 4.93 -27.92
CA GLN A 253 -8.58 4.75 -29.30
C GLN A 253 -8.33 5.98 -30.19
N ARG A 254 -8.57 7.20 -29.68
CA ARG A 254 -8.35 8.45 -30.44
C ARG A 254 -6.91 8.69 -30.77
N ILE A 255 -6.01 8.49 -29.80
CA ILE A 255 -4.57 8.71 -29.98
C ILE A 255 -3.96 7.58 -30.82
N ASN A 256 -4.57 6.38 -30.78
CA ASN A 256 -4.07 5.17 -31.43
C ASN A 256 -2.55 4.95 -31.23
N PRO A 257 -2.05 4.93 -30.00
CA PRO A 257 -0.61 4.94 -29.73
C PRO A 257 0.06 3.57 -29.95
N GLY A 258 -0.72 2.53 -30.20
CA GLY A 258 -0.33 1.13 -30.26
C GLY A 258 -1.27 0.25 -29.42
N VAL A 259 -0.79 -0.91 -28.99
CA VAL A 259 -1.62 -1.88 -28.24
C VAL A 259 -1.83 -1.42 -26.79
N VAL A 260 -3.07 -1.10 -26.44
CA VAL A 260 -3.46 -0.76 -25.05
C VAL A 260 -4.54 -1.74 -24.58
N CYS A 261 -4.28 -2.40 -23.45
CA CYS A 261 -5.15 -3.44 -22.89
C CYS A 261 -5.71 -3.05 -21.51
N PHE A 262 -6.97 -3.43 -21.26
CA PHE A 262 -7.70 -3.19 -20.03
C PHE A 262 -8.29 -4.49 -19.49
N PRO A 263 -7.49 -5.35 -18.81
CA PRO A 263 -7.98 -6.64 -18.30
C PRO A 263 -9.02 -6.50 -17.16
N GLY A 264 -9.21 -5.29 -16.63
CA GLY A 264 -10.11 -5.04 -15.51
C GLY A 264 -9.46 -5.27 -14.16
N PHE A 265 -10.31 -5.40 -13.11
CA PHE A 265 -9.84 -5.70 -11.77
C PHE A 265 -9.28 -7.12 -11.71
N ALA A 266 -8.10 -7.28 -11.13
CA ALA A 266 -7.43 -8.57 -10.97
C ALA A 266 -7.24 -8.90 -9.48
N GLN A 267 -7.51 -10.15 -9.09
CA GLN A 267 -7.17 -10.66 -7.76
C GLN A 267 -5.65 -10.91 -7.68
N ARG A 268 -5.11 -11.13 -6.47
CA ARG A 268 -3.66 -11.26 -6.27
C ARG A 268 -3.02 -12.39 -7.09
N GLU A 269 -3.75 -13.48 -7.36
CA GLU A 269 -3.29 -14.60 -8.18
C GLU A 269 -3.07 -14.18 -9.64
N ASP A 270 -4.04 -13.43 -10.19
CA ASP A 270 -3.97 -12.90 -11.55
C ASP A 270 -2.95 -11.75 -11.65
N LEU A 271 -2.86 -10.90 -10.60
CA LEU A 271 -1.84 -9.86 -10.51
C LEU A 271 -0.43 -10.46 -10.57
N ALA A 272 -0.18 -11.56 -9.86
CA ALA A 272 1.10 -12.25 -9.92
C ALA A 272 1.46 -12.72 -11.34
N SER A 273 0.45 -13.07 -12.16
CA SER A 273 0.66 -13.41 -13.59
C SER A 273 1.02 -12.16 -14.40
N LEU A 274 0.32 -11.05 -14.19
CA LEU A 274 0.62 -9.79 -14.88
C LEU A 274 2.02 -9.27 -14.51
N TYR A 275 2.39 -9.28 -13.24
CA TYR A 275 3.74 -8.90 -12.79
C TYR A 275 4.81 -9.84 -13.37
N ALA A 276 4.57 -11.16 -13.43
CA ALA A 276 5.54 -12.12 -13.95
C ALA A 276 5.89 -11.87 -15.43
N LEU A 277 4.94 -11.37 -16.21
CA LEU A 277 5.01 -11.24 -17.66
C LEU A 277 5.35 -9.84 -18.16
N ALA A 278 5.23 -8.82 -17.30
CA ALA A 278 5.53 -7.44 -17.63
C ALA A 278 7.03 -7.16 -17.71
N GLU A 279 7.44 -6.12 -18.42
CA GLU A 279 8.82 -5.65 -18.47
C GLU A 279 9.16 -4.64 -17.37
N VAL A 280 8.18 -3.84 -16.97
CA VAL A 280 8.34 -2.78 -15.96
C VAL A 280 6.97 -2.44 -15.35
N LEU A 281 6.93 -2.15 -14.05
CA LEU A 281 5.78 -1.51 -13.41
C LEU A 281 5.95 0.00 -13.48
N VAL A 282 4.88 0.70 -13.89
CA VAL A 282 4.83 2.17 -13.89
C VAL A 282 3.71 2.65 -12.98
N LEU A 283 4.06 3.43 -11.95
CA LEU A 283 3.12 4.05 -11.01
C LEU A 283 3.30 5.58 -11.01
N PRO A 284 2.72 6.32 -11.99
CA PRO A 284 2.93 7.75 -12.18
C PRO A 284 1.94 8.58 -11.37
N THR A 285 1.61 8.12 -10.18
CA THR A 285 0.55 8.70 -9.34
C THR A 285 0.79 10.17 -8.99
N HIS A 286 -0.29 10.95 -8.86
CA HIS A 286 -0.23 12.33 -8.36
C HIS A 286 -0.29 12.37 -6.83
N THR A 287 -0.79 11.30 -6.22
CA THR A 287 -0.82 11.09 -4.77
C THR A 287 -1.04 9.61 -4.44
N ASP A 288 -0.23 9.10 -3.56
CA ASP A 288 -0.41 7.77 -2.96
C ASP A 288 0.26 7.76 -1.59
N THR A 289 -0.42 7.25 -0.58
CA THR A 289 0.14 7.17 0.78
C THR A 289 1.32 6.20 0.87
N TRP A 290 1.29 5.12 0.02
CA TRP A 290 2.40 4.19 -0.11
C TRP A 290 2.56 3.71 -1.56
N GLY A 291 1.64 2.87 -2.05
CA GLY A 291 1.71 2.21 -3.35
C GLY A 291 2.17 0.76 -3.22
N LEU A 292 1.40 -0.09 -2.51
CA LEU A 292 1.72 -1.50 -2.27
C LEU A 292 1.95 -2.31 -3.55
N VAL A 293 1.39 -1.90 -4.67
CA VAL A 293 1.64 -2.50 -6.00
C VAL A 293 3.13 -2.48 -6.39
N VAL A 294 3.91 -1.53 -5.82
CA VAL A 294 5.37 -1.48 -5.99
C VAL A 294 6.02 -2.64 -5.22
N ASN A 295 5.58 -2.91 -3.98
CA ASN A 295 6.07 -4.06 -3.22
C ASN A 295 5.79 -5.37 -3.97
N GLU A 296 4.57 -5.55 -4.48
CA GLU A 296 4.13 -6.73 -5.23
C GLU A 296 4.99 -6.94 -6.49
N ALA A 297 5.16 -5.88 -7.27
CA ALA A 297 5.96 -5.91 -8.50
C ALA A 297 7.43 -6.21 -8.21
N MET A 298 8.02 -5.60 -7.17
CA MET A 298 9.40 -5.86 -6.76
C MET A 298 9.58 -7.30 -6.25
N ALA A 299 8.61 -7.85 -5.54
CA ALA A 299 8.62 -9.26 -5.12
C ALA A 299 8.54 -10.22 -6.32
N CYS A 300 7.94 -9.78 -7.43
CA CYS A 300 7.97 -10.48 -8.72
C CYS A 300 9.23 -10.15 -9.55
N GLY A 301 10.15 -9.33 -9.06
CA GLY A 301 11.39 -8.97 -9.75
C GLY A 301 11.21 -7.98 -10.91
N LEU A 302 10.27 -7.04 -10.84
CA LEU A 302 10.17 -6.02 -11.86
C LEU A 302 11.04 -4.79 -11.55
N PRO A 303 11.61 -4.15 -12.58
CA PRO A 303 12.01 -2.76 -12.53
C PRO A 303 10.80 -1.86 -12.26
N ILE A 304 11.04 -0.72 -11.60
CA ILE A 304 9.98 0.18 -11.16
C ILE A 304 10.18 1.57 -11.76
N ILE A 305 9.14 2.15 -12.34
CA ILE A 305 9.08 3.60 -12.63
C ILE A 305 7.97 4.18 -11.75
N VAL A 306 8.34 5.09 -10.86
CA VAL A 306 7.42 5.62 -9.85
C VAL A 306 7.51 7.13 -9.77
N SER A 307 6.38 7.79 -9.48
CA SER A 307 6.46 9.22 -9.20
C SER A 307 7.05 9.50 -7.81
N ASN A 308 7.81 10.59 -7.68
CA ASN A 308 8.43 11.03 -6.42
C ASN A 308 7.41 11.41 -5.33
N VAL A 309 6.12 11.41 -5.67
CA VAL A 309 5.01 11.69 -4.74
C VAL A 309 4.36 10.43 -4.18
N ALA A 310 4.70 9.25 -4.66
CA ALA A 310 4.30 8.00 -4.03
C ALA A 310 5.06 7.82 -2.72
N GLY A 311 4.34 7.47 -1.64
CA GLY A 311 4.92 7.34 -0.30
C GLY A 311 6.09 6.36 -0.22
N CYS A 312 6.06 5.31 -1.05
CA CYS A 312 7.11 4.29 -1.12
C CYS A 312 8.35 4.72 -1.92
N SER A 313 8.29 5.78 -2.72
CA SER A 313 9.36 6.10 -3.69
C SER A 313 10.73 6.26 -3.04
N ALA A 314 10.82 7.03 -1.95
CA ALA A 314 12.06 7.30 -1.23
C ALA A 314 12.64 6.09 -0.48
N ASP A 315 11.83 5.06 -0.28
CA ASP A 315 12.19 3.86 0.48
C ASP A 315 12.49 2.68 -0.44
N LEU A 316 11.69 2.48 -1.48
CA LEU A 316 11.74 1.29 -2.34
C LEU A 316 12.55 1.49 -3.62
N VAL A 317 12.57 2.71 -4.20
CA VAL A 317 13.15 2.92 -5.52
C VAL A 317 14.39 3.82 -5.47
N GLY A 318 15.52 3.28 -5.87
CA GLY A 318 16.77 4.02 -6.11
C GLY A 318 16.87 4.41 -7.58
N GLU A 319 17.06 5.71 -7.85
CA GLU A 319 17.23 6.24 -9.22
C GLU A 319 18.37 5.53 -9.94
N GLY A 320 18.12 4.98 -11.14
CA GLY A 320 19.06 4.22 -11.93
C GLY A 320 19.56 2.90 -11.30
N TRP A 321 19.06 2.55 -10.10
CA TRP A 321 19.47 1.35 -9.38
C TRP A 321 18.52 0.18 -9.61
N ASN A 322 17.28 0.27 -9.13
CA ASN A 322 16.22 -0.72 -9.38
C ASN A 322 15.02 -0.12 -10.12
N GLY A 323 15.11 1.12 -10.54
CA GLY A 323 14.06 1.82 -11.28
C GLY A 323 14.40 3.28 -11.53
N CYS A 324 13.36 4.05 -11.90
CA CYS A 324 13.43 5.48 -12.13
C CYS A 324 12.38 6.21 -11.29
N VAL A 325 12.73 7.41 -10.81
CA VAL A 325 11.83 8.27 -10.04
C VAL A 325 11.53 9.52 -10.86
N VAL A 326 10.26 9.74 -11.20
CA VAL A 326 9.82 10.84 -12.07
C VAL A 326 8.93 11.84 -11.32
N PRO A 327 8.89 13.11 -11.72
CA PRO A 327 7.88 14.03 -11.19
C PRO A 327 6.48 13.63 -11.66
N PRO A 328 5.42 13.89 -10.86
CA PRO A 328 4.05 13.68 -11.30
C PRO A 328 3.68 14.66 -12.42
N ARG A 329 2.77 14.29 -13.29
CA ARG A 329 2.25 15.11 -14.40
C ARG A 329 3.32 15.54 -15.43
N ASP A 330 4.39 14.79 -15.55
CA ASP A 330 5.46 15.04 -16.53
C ASP A 330 5.55 13.82 -17.48
N SER A 331 4.69 13.82 -18.50
CA SER A 331 4.64 12.75 -19.50
C SER A 331 5.91 12.65 -20.35
N GLU A 332 6.69 13.74 -20.46
CA GLU A 332 7.98 13.75 -21.17
C GLU A 332 9.02 12.94 -20.40
N LYS A 333 9.26 13.29 -19.12
CA LYS A 333 10.21 12.54 -18.29
C LYS A 333 9.77 11.11 -18.09
N LEU A 334 8.46 10.87 -17.97
CA LEU A 334 7.91 9.53 -17.88
C LEU A 334 8.20 8.71 -19.15
N SER A 335 8.01 9.30 -20.33
CA SER A 335 8.35 8.67 -21.63
C SER A 335 9.83 8.32 -21.72
N VAL A 336 10.72 9.25 -21.37
CA VAL A 336 12.18 9.04 -21.35
C VAL A 336 12.56 7.89 -20.40
N ALA A 337 11.98 7.86 -19.18
CA ALA A 337 12.23 6.79 -18.23
C ALA A 337 11.75 5.43 -18.75
N ILE A 338 10.58 5.37 -19.37
CA ILE A 338 10.06 4.15 -20.00
C ILE A 338 11.01 3.70 -21.10
N ASP A 339 11.36 4.59 -22.05
CA ASP A 339 12.24 4.27 -23.17
C ASP A 339 13.57 3.69 -22.70
N SER A 340 14.20 4.31 -21.73
CA SER A 340 15.50 3.87 -21.17
C SER A 340 15.45 2.47 -20.58
N VAL A 341 14.37 2.13 -19.87
CA VAL A 341 14.22 0.82 -19.22
C VAL A 341 13.85 -0.26 -20.22
N VAL A 342 12.95 0.01 -21.18
CA VAL A 342 12.42 -1.04 -22.06
C VAL A 342 13.37 -1.37 -23.23
N ARG A 343 14.26 -0.45 -23.62
CA ARG A 343 15.27 -0.71 -24.68
C ARG A 343 16.46 -1.53 -24.21
N ASP A 344 16.88 -1.35 -22.97
CA ASP A 344 18.08 -1.99 -22.41
C ASP A 344 17.72 -3.24 -21.59
N GLY A 345 17.85 -4.41 -22.21
CA GLY A 345 17.57 -5.70 -21.57
C GLY A 345 18.52 -6.02 -20.40
N GLU A 346 19.78 -5.63 -20.49
CA GLU A 346 20.74 -5.85 -19.41
C GLU A 346 20.45 -4.93 -18.22
N LEU A 347 20.08 -3.67 -18.48
CA LEU A 347 19.65 -2.74 -17.44
C LEU A 347 18.43 -3.31 -16.70
N ARG A 348 17.42 -3.80 -17.45
CA ARG A 348 16.25 -4.42 -16.85
C ARG A 348 16.60 -5.60 -15.95
N GLN A 349 17.50 -6.49 -16.39
CA GLN A 349 17.95 -7.63 -15.59
C GLN A 349 18.63 -7.18 -14.30
N ARG A 350 19.52 -6.18 -14.38
CA ARG A 350 20.18 -5.61 -13.20
C ARG A 350 19.17 -4.97 -12.26
N MET A 351 18.24 -4.17 -12.76
CA MET A 351 17.17 -3.55 -11.96
C MET A 351 16.26 -4.60 -11.32
N SER A 352 15.91 -5.67 -12.04
CA SER A 352 15.13 -6.79 -11.53
C SER A 352 15.79 -7.47 -10.32
N ALA A 353 17.06 -7.83 -10.45
CA ALA A 353 17.82 -8.45 -9.36
C ALA A 353 17.89 -7.53 -8.11
N ARG A 354 18.03 -6.22 -8.32
CA ARG A 354 18.07 -5.22 -7.27
C ARG A 354 16.70 -4.99 -6.60
N SER A 355 15.60 -5.06 -7.38
CA SER A 355 14.24 -5.05 -6.83
C SER A 355 14.03 -6.23 -5.89
N LEU A 356 14.41 -7.44 -6.29
CA LEU A 356 14.34 -8.64 -5.45
C LEU A 356 15.20 -8.52 -4.18
N ALA A 357 16.39 -7.91 -4.28
CA ALA A 357 17.24 -7.68 -3.12
C ALA A 357 16.62 -6.69 -2.13
N ARG A 358 16.13 -5.54 -2.63
CA ARG A 358 15.53 -4.48 -1.79
C ARG A 358 14.27 -4.94 -1.08
N ILE A 359 13.39 -5.69 -1.75
CA ILE A 359 12.08 -6.02 -1.20
C ILE A 359 12.15 -6.97 0.00
N ARG A 360 13.28 -7.67 0.20
CA ARG A 360 13.50 -8.53 1.37
C ARG A 360 13.40 -7.77 2.69
N ASP A 361 13.84 -6.51 2.71
CA ASP A 361 13.77 -5.64 3.90
C ASP A 361 12.35 -5.13 4.18
N TYR A 362 11.41 -5.34 3.26
CA TYR A 362 10.01 -4.93 3.32
C TYR A 362 9.10 -6.17 3.35
N SER A 363 9.43 -7.11 4.21
CA SER A 363 8.68 -8.36 4.39
C SER A 363 7.62 -8.24 5.50
N PRO A 364 6.64 -9.15 5.55
CA PRO A 364 5.70 -9.26 6.66
C PRO A 364 6.39 -9.37 8.02
N GLU A 365 7.51 -10.08 8.09
CA GLU A 365 8.32 -10.26 9.29
C GLU A 365 8.96 -8.94 9.74
N ALA A 366 9.55 -8.17 8.81
CA ALA A 366 10.14 -6.86 9.10
C ALA A 366 9.08 -5.86 9.61
N CYS A 367 7.88 -5.88 8.99
CA CYS A 367 6.75 -5.08 9.48
C CYS A 367 6.32 -5.51 10.88
N ALA A 368 6.20 -6.83 11.13
CA ALA A 368 5.84 -7.37 12.43
C ALA A 368 6.85 -7.01 13.52
N ASP A 369 8.15 -7.00 13.19
CA ASP A 369 9.21 -6.59 14.12
C ASP A 369 9.07 -5.12 14.53
N GLY A 370 8.80 -4.23 13.57
CA GLY A 370 8.54 -2.82 13.85
C GLY A 370 7.31 -2.59 14.72
N LEU A 371 6.20 -3.33 14.44
CA LEU A 371 4.99 -3.29 15.25
C LEU A 371 5.24 -3.80 16.67
N ALA A 372 5.96 -4.92 16.81
CA ALA A 372 6.31 -5.49 18.11
C ALA A 372 7.21 -4.53 18.91
N ALA A 373 8.22 -3.93 18.29
CA ALA A 373 9.09 -2.96 18.93
C ALA A 373 8.31 -1.76 19.46
N ALA A 374 7.36 -1.22 18.69
CA ALA A 374 6.50 -0.13 19.12
C ALA A 374 5.56 -0.53 20.26
N ALA A 375 5.04 -1.77 20.21
CA ALA A 375 4.11 -2.25 21.22
C ALA A 375 4.78 -2.54 22.57
N ILE A 376 6.03 -3.04 22.55
CA ILE A 376 6.77 -3.52 23.74
C ILE A 376 7.71 -2.42 24.31
N GLY A 377 8.16 -1.49 23.47
CA GLY A 377 9.13 -0.45 23.83
C GLY A 377 8.77 0.36 25.08
N ALA A 378 9.75 1.00 25.68
CA ALA A 378 9.57 1.80 26.89
C ALA A 378 8.52 2.90 26.70
N VAL A 379 7.74 3.19 27.75
CA VAL A 379 6.77 4.29 27.74
C VAL A 379 7.54 5.61 27.85
N THR A 380 7.87 6.20 26.72
CA THR A 380 8.30 7.60 26.65
C THR A 380 7.07 8.46 26.35
N ARG A 381 6.84 9.57 27.07
CA ARG A 381 5.86 10.55 26.62
C ARG A 381 6.33 11.11 25.28
N ALA A 382 5.47 11.11 24.28
CA ALA A 382 5.81 11.48 22.89
C ALA A 382 6.06 12.99 22.72
N LEU A 383 5.63 13.83 23.67
CA LEU A 383 5.77 15.29 23.70
C LEU A 383 6.26 15.74 25.08
#